data_f2daddc7a155dbb308ee7ad4e3c41332
#
_entry.id   f2daddc7a155dbb308ee7ad4e3c41332
#
_cell.length_a   1.000
_cell.length_b   1.000
_cell.length_c   1.000
_cell.angle_alpha   90.00
_cell.angle_beta   90.00
_cell.angle_gamma   90.00
#
_symmetry.space_group_name_H-M   'P 1'
#
loop_
_entity.id
_entity.type
_entity.pdbx_description
1 polymer ?
#
loop_
_entity_poly.entity_id
_entity_poly.type
_entity_poly.pdbx_seq_one_letter_code
_entity_poly.pdbx_strand_id
1 'polypeptide(L)'
;MLIERQVLILQSIVENFITTNQPIGSKQLAQNIDFSPATIRNDMSKLEKEGLIKKTHISSGRVPSEKGYRYYVDYIKKDYELTSSESEKLKELMSDKYVSEDNYLEKNAIVLSDLTDCTAVILAPTKADRRINKVEVILLSSRSILVILVTNIGEVFQQNYKLDADFTAEDIAEVNKLLQTYFYDVDMATAHVIIHGELEKYLKTKVNNYDMIVVALNRLLQNKIRKTVALGGKYNLLKQPDIDNVEKLKEVVSLLEDDKIVELLDHNVEVTDSDTCIKIGKELELENIADLSLVSSKYNTSNGQGVIAVFGPKRMDYSKIMTLIGCVRDNLNNNLK
;
A
#
# COMPACT_ATOMS: atom_id res chain seq x y z
N MET A 1 -15.68 31.22 -0.43
CA MET A 1 -15.37 30.75 0.94
C MET A 1 -16.70 30.52 1.66
N LEU A 2 -16.90 29.40 2.33
CA LEU A 2 -18.12 29.10 3.08
C LEU A 2 -18.18 30.00 4.34
N ILE A 3 -19.40 30.38 4.75
CA ILE A 3 -19.61 31.01 6.06
C ILE A 3 -19.62 29.92 7.16
N GLU A 4 -19.30 30.28 8.40
CA GLU A 4 -19.18 29.35 9.54
C GLU A 4 -20.36 28.37 9.65
N ARG A 5 -21.59 28.86 9.48
CA ARG A 5 -22.81 28.01 9.52
C ARG A 5 -22.82 26.97 8.41
N GLN A 6 -22.38 27.31 7.19
CA GLN A 6 -22.30 26.37 6.07
C GLN A 6 -21.21 25.33 6.31
N VAL A 7 -20.08 25.73 6.90
CA VAL A 7 -19.02 24.82 7.35
C VAL A 7 -19.57 23.81 8.35
N LEU A 8 -20.30 24.28 9.38
CA LEU A 8 -20.89 23.40 10.39
C LEU A 8 -21.92 22.42 9.80
N ILE A 9 -22.76 22.89 8.86
CA ILE A 9 -23.73 22.04 8.17
C ILE A 9 -23.03 20.99 7.31
N LEU A 10 -22.00 21.37 6.54
CA LEU A 10 -21.22 20.44 5.72
C LEU A 10 -20.52 19.39 6.60
N GLN A 11 -19.88 19.83 7.69
CA GLN A 11 -19.26 18.95 8.68
C GLN A 11 -20.25 17.92 9.20
N SER A 12 -21.42 18.36 9.67
CA SER A 12 -22.45 17.48 10.23
C SER A 12 -22.99 16.49 9.19
N ILE A 13 -23.10 16.89 7.92
CA ILE A 13 -23.51 15.99 6.82
C ILE A 13 -22.43 14.93 6.58
N VAL A 14 -21.14 15.30 6.53
CA VAL A 14 -20.04 14.38 6.29
C VAL A 14 -19.90 13.40 7.45
N GLU A 15 -19.84 13.87 8.70
CA GLU A 15 -19.68 13.03 9.89
C GLU A 15 -20.87 12.07 10.08
N ASN A 16 -22.09 12.54 9.82
CA ASN A 16 -23.27 11.66 9.85
C ASN A 16 -23.17 10.57 8.76
N PHE A 17 -22.77 10.92 7.55
CA PHE A 17 -22.67 9.95 6.46
C PHE A 17 -21.52 8.95 6.67
N ILE A 18 -20.40 9.36 7.23
CA ILE A 18 -19.29 8.46 7.65
C ILE A 18 -19.85 7.41 8.63
N THR A 19 -20.60 7.84 9.64
CA THR A 19 -21.08 6.98 10.73
C THR A 19 -22.22 6.07 10.31
N THR A 20 -23.23 6.61 9.57
CA THR A 20 -24.51 5.93 9.34
C THR A 20 -24.68 5.37 7.93
N ASN A 21 -23.89 5.84 6.98
CA ASN A 21 -24.08 5.60 5.53
C ASN A 21 -25.50 5.98 5.03
N GLN A 22 -26.18 6.92 5.72
CA GLN A 22 -27.54 7.32 5.39
C GLN A 22 -27.61 8.82 5.04
N PRO A 23 -28.38 9.18 4.00
CA PRO A 23 -28.62 10.57 3.68
C PRO A 23 -29.31 11.30 4.83
N ILE A 24 -28.88 12.53 5.12
CA ILE A 24 -29.44 13.32 6.21
C ILE A 24 -30.30 14.50 5.72
N GLY A 25 -31.46 14.72 6.36
CA GLY A 25 -32.36 15.82 6.05
C GLY A 25 -32.21 17.00 7.01
N SER A 26 -32.70 18.20 6.60
CA SER A 26 -32.58 19.41 7.41
C SER A 26 -33.30 19.32 8.78
N LYS A 27 -34.39 18.54 8.89
CA LYS A 27 -35.08 18.31 10.17
C LYS A 27 -34.24 17.50 11.15
N GLN A 28 -33.52 16.51 10.65
CA GLN A 28 -32.63 15.66 11.45
C GLN A 28 -31.38 16.43 11.88
N LEU A 29 -30.78 17.21 10.97
CA LEU A 29 -29.64 18.09 11.31
C LEU A 29 -30.00 19.11 12.39
N ALA A 30 -31.24 19.68 12.37
CA ALA A 30 -31.71 20.63 13.37
C ALA A 30 -31.82 20.06 14.80
N GLN A 31 -31.74 18.74 14.99
CA GLN A 31 -31.65 18.13 16.31
C GLN A 31 -30.26 18.25 16.94
N ASN A 32 -29.21 18.39 16.11
CA ASN A 32 -27.81 18.38 16.53
C ASN A 32 -27.14 19.76 16.42
N ILE A 33 -27.74 20.70 15.66
CA ILE A 33 -27.18 22.04 15.46
C ILE A 33 -28.29 23.08 15.70
N ASP A 34 -27.92 24.16 16.38
CA ASP A 34 -28.87 25.19 16.85
C ASP A 34 -29.26 26.15 15.72
N PHE A 35 -29.94 25.60 14.67
CA PHE A 35 -30.52 26.38 13.57
C PHE A 35 -31.87 25.79 13.14
N SER A 36 -32.79 26.67 12.68
CA SER A 36 -34.09 26.21 12.20
C SER A 36 -33.95 25.29 10.98
N PRO A 37 -34.84 24.28 10.82
CA PRO A 37 -34.84 23.41 9.63
C PRO A 37 -34.96 24.19 8.30
N ALA A 38 -35.60 25.35 8.31
CA ALA A 38 -35.75 26.22 7.14
C ALA A 38 -34.41 26.88 6.77
N THR A 39 -33.67 27.37 7.78
CA THR A 39 -32.30 27.93 7.61
C THR A 39 -31.33 26.88 7.07
N ILE A 40 -31.32 25.70 7.70
CA ILE A 40 -30.48 24.57 7.28
C ILE A 40 -30.77 24.17 5.84
N ARG A 41 -32.06 24.06 5.45
CA ARG A 41 -32.45 23.71 4.07
C ARG A 41 -31.93 24.73 3.06
N ASN A 42 -31.95 26.02 3.41
CA ASN A 42 -31.48 27.09 2.55
C ASN A 42 -29.98 26.98 2.32
N ASP A 43 -29.20 26.72 3.39
CA ASP A 43 -27.77 26.54 3.29
C ASP A 43 -27.37 25.21 2.61
N MET A 44 -28.11 24.11 2.85
CA MET A 44 -27.95 22.88 2.07
C MET A 44 -28.17 23.14 0.57
N SER A 45 -29.11 23.98 0.18
CA SER A 45 -29.37 24.33 -1.22
C SER A 45 -28.18 25.11 -1.83
N LYS A 46 -27.49 25.94 -1.03
CA LYS A 46 -26.28 26.66 -1.47
C LYS A 46 -25.09 25.68 -1.61
N LEU A 47 -24.88 24.81 -0.61
CA LEU A 47 -23.83 23.79 -0.64
C LEU A 47 -24.02 22.82 -1.83
N GLU A 48 -25.27 22.51 -2.18
CA GLU A 48 -25.60 21.68 -3.36
C GLU A 48 -25.25 22.42 -4.67
N LYS A 49 -25.56 23.72 -4.78
CA LYS A 49 -25.18 24.55 -5.94
C LYS A 49 -23.67 24.68 -6.08
N GLU A 50 -22.93 24.73 -4.99
CA GLU A 50 -21.45 24.72 -4.99
C GLU A 50 -20.86 23.34 -5.26
N GLY A 51 -21.71 22.30 -5.36
CA GLY A 51 -21.31 20.93 -5.64
C GLY A 51 -20.66 20.20 -4.48
N LEU A 52 -20.82 20.69 -3.24
CA LEU A 52 -20.24 20.07 -2.03
C LEU A 52 -21.09 18.93 -1.46
N ILE A 53 -22.39 18.97 -1.70
CA ILE A 53 -23.35 17.91 -1.35
C ILE A 53 -24.24 17.59 -2.55
N LYS A 54 -24.85 16.41 -2.55
CA LYS A 54 -25.77 15.95 -3.62
C LYS A 54 -27.01 15.32 -3.03
N LYS A 55 -28.11 15.34 -3.81
CA LYS A 55 -29.32 14.56 -3.52
C LYS A 55 -29.09 13.11 -3.87
N THR A 56 -29.66 12.21 -3.08
CA THR A 56 -29.84 10.81 -3.46
C THR A 56 -31.17 10.65 -4.20
N HIS A 57 -31.24 9.72 -5.15
CA HIS A 57 -32.44 9.48 -5.97
C HIS A 57 -33.68 9.06 -5.19
N ILE A 58 -33.56 8.63 -3.93
CA ILE A 58 -34.59 7.95 -3.14
C ILE A 58 -35.15 8.83 -1.98
N SER A 59 -34.44 9.91 -1.58
CA SER A 59 -34.87 10.70 -0.41
C SER A 59 -34.62 12.20 -0.57
N SER A 60 -35.36 13.00 0.27
CA SER A 60 -35.08 14.44 0.41
C SER A 60 -33.78 14.77 1.14
N GLY A 61 -33.02 13.74 1.59
CA GLY A 61 -31.75 13.86 2.27
C GLY A 61 -30.60 14.25 1.35
N ARG A 62 -29.47 14.62 1.93
CA ARG A 62 -28.23 14.97 1.24
C ARG A 62 -27.10 14.07 1.71
N VAL A 63 -26.17 13.82 0.79
CA VAL A 63 -24.90 13.12 1.05
C VAL A 63 -23.76 13.98 0.57
N PRO A 64 -22.53 13.82 1.10
CA PRO A 64 -21.36 14.52 0.60
C PRO A 64 -21.07 14.13 -0.86
N SER A 65 -20.55 15.07 -1.62
CA SER A 65 -19.87 14.81 -2.91
C SER A 65 -18.38 14.56 -2.68
N GLU A 66 -17.62 14.16 -3.71
CA GLU A 66 -16.15 14.08 -3.65
C GLU A 66 -15.54 15.44 -3.28
N LYS A 67 -16.04 16.52 -3.89
CA LYS A 67 -15.64 17.89 -3.55
C LYS A 67 -15.98 18.26 -2.10
N GLY A 68 -17.09 17.73 -1.55
CA GLY A 68 -17.47 17.92 -0.14
C GLY A 68 -16.53 17.20 0.81
N TYR A 69 -16.16 15.96 0.52
CA TYR A 69 -15.16 15.23 1.29
C TYR A 69 -13.79 15.91 1.23
N ARG A 70 -13.35 16.37 0.04
CA ARG A 70 -12.09 17.12 -0.12
C ARG A 70 -12.09 18.37 0.74
N TYR A 71 -13.17 19.18 0.68
CA TYR A 71 -13.28 20.38 1.51
C TYR A 71 -13.26 20.05 3.01
N TYR A 72 -13.94 18.96 3.41
CA TYR A 72 -13.93 18.49 4.80
C TYR A 72 -12.53 18.13 5.27
N VAL A 73 -11.80 17.35 4.49
CA VAL A 73 -10.44 16.90 4.82
C VAL A 73 -9.48 18.09 4.91
N ASP A 74 -9.56 19.03 3.99
CA ASP A 74 -8.58 20.13 3.90
C ASP A 74 -8.84 21.23 4.94
N TYR A 75 -10.10 21.48 5.31
CA TYR A 75 -10.44 22.67 6.08
C TYR A 75 -11.27 22.45 7.35
N ILE A 76 -11.90 21.30 7.53
CA ILE A 76 -12.89 21.09 8.59
C ILE A 76 -12.47 20.02 9.59
N LYS A 77 -11.81 18.93 9.13
CA LYS A 77 -11.50 17.79 10.01
C LYS A 77 -10.78 18.23 11.28
N LYS A 78 -11.10 17.57 12.37
CA LYS A 78 -10.44 17.75 13.67
C LYS A 78 -9.43 16.63 13.89
N ASP A 79 -8.48 16.88 14.78
CA ASP A 79 -7.59 15.82 15.27
C ASP A 79 -8.41 14.76 16.00
N TYR A 80 -8.05 13.50 15.78
CA TYR A 80 -8.69 12.36 16.42
C TYR A 80 -7.92 11.99 17.69
N GLU A 81 -8.63 11.89 18.81
CA GLU A 81 -8.06 11.42 20.08
C GLU A 81 -8.24 9.89 20.18
N LEU A 82 -7.13 9.19 20.35
CA LEU A 82 -7.13 7.73 20.49
C LEU A 82 -7.87 7.31 21.77
N THR A 83 -8.73 6.33 21.64
CA THR A 83 -9.34 5.67 22.81
C THR A 83 -8.30 4.85 23.58
N SER A 84 -8.59 4.52 24.84
CA SER A 84 -7.70 3.70 25.68
C SER A 84 -7.41 2.33 25.02
N SER A 85 -8.42 1.70 24.42
CA SER A 85 -8.28 0.41 23.73
C SER A 85 -7.40 0.50 22.48
N GLU A 86 -7.52 1.57 21.69
CA GLU A 86 -6.66 1.80 20.52
C GLU A 86 -5.22 2.04 20.94
N SER A 87 -5.03 2.82 21.99
CA SER A 87 -3.69 3.09 22.57
C SER A 87 -3.02 1.83 23.09
N GLU A 88 -3.77 0.91 23.72
CA GLU A 88 -3.25 -0.38 24.18
C GLU A 88 -2.80 -1.26 23.01
N LYS A 89 -3.61 -1.42 21.98
CA LYS A 89 -3.26 -2.20 20.79
C LYS A 89 -2.00 -1.66 20.09
N LEU A 90 -1.86 -0.35 20.00
CA LEU A 90 -0.66 0.27 19.45
C LEU A 90 0.57 0.03 20.35
N LYS A 91 0.43 0.07 21.66
CA LYS A 91 1.52 -0.23 22.62
C LYS A 91 1.98 -1.68 22.54
N GLU A 92 1.05 -2.63 22.44
CA GLU A 92 1.38 -4.05 22.23
C GLU A 92 2.22 -4.24 20.98
N LEU A 93 1.85 -3.58 19.88
CA LEU A 93 2.60 -3.60 18.64
C LEU A 93 4.04 -3.09 18.82
N MET A 94 4.23 -2.03 19.60
CA MET A 94 5.55 -1.43 19.88
C MET A 94 6.46 -2.28 20.76
N SER A 95 5.90 -3.19 21.57
CA SER A 95 6.65 -4.00 22.54
C SER A 95 7.36 -5.22 21.94
N ASP A 96 7.02 -5.61 20.73
CA ASP A 96 7.44 -6.88 20.10
C ASP A 96 8.80 -6.72 19.38
N LYS A 97 9.90 -6.83 20.13
CA LYS A 97 11.29 -6.55 19.69
C LYS A 97 12.00 -7.70 18.95
N TYR A 98 11.41 -8.91 18.87
CA TYR A 98 12.10 -10.12 18.39
C TYR A 98 11.50 -10.72 17.11
N VAL A 99 10.91 -9.91 16.26
CA VAL A 99 10.26 -10.36 15.05
C VAL A 99 11.09 -9.93 13.83
N SER A 100 11.11 -10.75 12.77
CA SER A 100 11.71 -10.34 11.51
C SER A 100 11.04 -9.08 10.95
N GLU A 101 11.78 -8.29 10.16
CA GLU A 101 11.26 -7.05 9.53
C GLU A 101 9.93 -7.29 8.81
N ASP A 102 9.84 -8.36 8.00
CA ASP A 102 8.62 -8.71 7.26
C ASP A 102 7.43 -8.98 8.18
N ASN A 103 7.61 -9.79 9.23
CA ASN A 103 6.56 -10.06 10.21
C ASN A 103 6.17 -8.82 11.01
N TYR A 104 7.12 -7.90 11.23
CA TYR A 104 6.85 -6.65 11.92
C TYR A 104 5.97 -5.72 11.07
N LEU A 105 6.27 -5.60 9.76
CA LEU A 105 5.44 -4.84 8.82
C LEU A 105 4.04 -5.45 8.71
N GLU A 106 3.93 -6.79 8.63
CA GLU A 106 2.65 -7.49 8.56
C GLU A 106 1.79 -7.24 9.80
N LYS A 107 2.35 -7.33 11.01
CA LYS A 107 1.65 -7.01 12.26
C LYS A 107 1.15 -5.57 12.29
N ASN A 108 1.98 -4.61 11.85
CA ASN A 108 1.57 -3.21 11.76
C ASN A 108 0.41 -3.00 10.78
N ALA A 109 0.45 -3.66 9.62
CA ALA A 109 -0.64 -3.61 8.64
C ALA A 109 -1.94 -4.22 9.20
N ILE A 110 -1.87 -5.36 9.90
CA ILE A 110 -3.02 -6.02 10.54
C ILE A 110 -3.65 -5.09 11.60
N VAL A 111 -2.86 -4.56 12.53
CA VAL A 111 -3.37 -3.68 13.60
C VAL A 111 -4.00 -2.41 13.01
N LEU A 112 -3.35 -1.80 12.01
CA LEU A 112 -3.89 -0.62 11.33
C LEU A 112 -5.23 -0.93 10.65
N SER A 113 -5.34 -2.08 10.02
CA SER A 113 -6.58 -2.56 9.39
C SER A 113 -7.68 -2.81 10.42
N ASP A 114 -7.37 -3.47 11.53
CA ASP A 114 -8.33 -3.78 12.60
C ASP A 114 -8.88 -2.53 13.28
N LEU A 115 -8.04 -1.48 13.41
CA LEU A 115 -8.44 -0.22 14.02
C LEU A 115 -9.24 0.68 13.07
N THR A 116 -9.08 0.52 11.75
CA THR A 116 -9.71 1.37 10.74
C THR A 116 -10.89 0.72 10.03
N ASP A 117 -11.08 -0.60 10.16
CA ASP A 117 -12.00 -1.42 9.34
C ASP A 117 -11.76 -1.27 7.83
N CYS A 118 -10.54 -0.87 7.45
CA CYS A 118 -10.11 -0.66 6.07
C CYS A 118 -8.99 -1.64 5.70
N THR A 119 -8.61 -1.71 4.42
CA THR A 119 -7.44 -2.47 4.01
C THR A 119 -6.18 -1.62 4.20
N ALA A 120 -5.24 -2.10 4.99
CA ALA A 120 -3.97 -1.44 5.23
C ALA A 120 -2.85 -2.11 4.43
N VAL A 121 -1.95 -1.30 3.89
CA VAL A 121 -0.79 -1.74 3.10
C VAL A 121 0.45 -1.06 3.65
N ILE A 122 1.49 -1.83 3.88
CA ILE A 122 2.80 -1.27 4.20
C ILE A 122 3.81 -1.81 3.19
N LEU A 123 4.40 -0.91 2.42
CA LEU A 123 5.51 -1.24 1.54
C LEU A 123 6.82 -1.11 2.30
N ALA A 124 7.62 -2.16 2.29
CA ALA A 124 8.97 -2.11 2.84
C ALA A 124 9.80 -1.01 2.15
N PRO A 125 10.80 -0.44 2.86
CA PRO A 125 11.71 0.52 2.28
C PRO A 125 12.38 -0.06 1.04
N THR A 126 12.49 0.74 -0.02
CA THR A 126 13.32 0.37 -1.15
C THR A 126 14.77 0.63 -0.72
N LYS A 127 15.50 -0.44 -0.46
CA LYS A 127 16.91 -0.36 -0.06
C LYS A 127 17.71 0.17 -1.26
N ALA A 128 18.03 1.46 -1.23
CA ALA A 128 18.68 2.17 -2.32
C ALA A 128 20.08 1.63 -2.64
N ASP A 129 20.70 0.89 -1.71
CA ASP A 129 22.06 0.34 -1.85
C ASP A 129 22.10 -1.19 -1.72
N ARG A 130 21.05 -1.87 -2.21
CA ARG A 130 21.02 -3.34 -2.26
C ARG A 130 21.98 -3.82 -3.35
N ARG A 131 23.11 -4.41 -2.92
CA ARG A 131 24.13 -4.97 -3.81
C ARG A 131 24.23 -6.47 -3.59
N ILE A 132 24.57 -7.17 -4.63
CA ILE A 132 24.80 -8.62 -4.57
C ILE A 132 26.17 -8.86 -3.94
N ASN A 133 26.19 -9.57 -2.81
CA ASN A 133 27.42 -10.01 -2.17
C ASN A 133 27.88 -11.38 -2.71
N LYS A 134 26.90 -12.28 -2.95
CA LYS A 134 27.18 -13.63 -3.47
C LYS A 134 25.99 -14.16 -4.25
N VAL A 135 26.27 -14.82 -5.37
CA VAL A 135 25.32 -15.71 -6.06
C VAL A 135 25.94 -17.08 -6.17
N GLU A 136 25.19 -18.13 -5.87
CA GLU A 136 25.65 -19.52 -5.93
C GLU A 136 24.55 -20.44 -6.48
N VAL A 137 24.93 -21.34 -7.35
CA VAL A 137 24.09 -22.41 -7.88
C VAL A 137 24.56 -23.73 -7.29
N ILE A 138 23.63 -24.47 -6.70
CA ILE A 138 23.89 -25.79 -6.10
C ILE A 138 23.14 -26.85 -6.89
N LEU A 139 23.85 -27.88 -7.36
CA LEU A 139 23.23 -29.02 -8.02
C LEU A 139 22.57 -29.94 -6.97
N LEU A 140 21.27 -30.07 -7.01
CA LEU A 140 20.51 -30.97 -6.12
C LEU A 140 20.36 -32.36 -6.74
N SER A 141 20.21 -32.42 -8.06
CA SER A 141 20.22 -33.62 -8.89
C SER A 141 20.58 -33.21 -10.33
N SER A 142 20.80 -34.16 -11.25
CA SER A 142 21.14 -33.83 -12.64
C SER A 142 20.16 -32.86 -13.32
N ARG A 143 18.89 -32.79 -12.83
CA ARG A 143 17.81 -31.92 -13.37
C ARG A 143 17.20 -31.00 -12.33
N SER A 144 17.90 -30.68 -11.27
CA SER A 144 17.39 -29.76 -10.27
C SER A 144 18.52 -28.95 -9.65
N ILE A 145 18.36 -27.64 -9.62
CA ILE A 145 19.29 -26.71 -8.99
C ILE A 145 18.60 -25.86 -7.93
N LEU A 146 19.37 -25.45 -6.92
CA LEU A 146 19.03 -24.41 -5.98
C LEU A 146 19.90 -23.20 -6.32
N VAL A 147 19.30 -22.05 -6.58
CA VAL A 147 20.02 -20.78 -6.74
C VAL A 147 19.87 -19.99 -5.46
N ILE A 148 21.01 -19.52 -4.92
CA ILE A 148 21.08 -18.70 -3.71
C ILE A 148 21.71 -17.36 -4.10
N LEU A 149 21.09 -16.27 -3.65
CA LEU A 149 21.60 -14.91 -3.77
C LEU A 149 21.67 -14.29 -2.37
N VAL A 150 22.83 -13.75 -2.01
CA VAL A 150 23.07 -13.05 -0.74
C VAL A 150 23.38 -11.60 -1.05
N THR A 151 22.73 -10.67 -0.34
CA THR A 151 23.00 -9.23 -0.48
C THR A 151 23.99 -8.73 0.56
N ASN A 152 24.57 -7.53 0.31
CA ASN A 152 25.47 -6.81 1.22
C ASN A 152 24.82 -6.51 2.59
N ILE A 153 23.49 -6.51 2.67
CA ILE A 153 22.71 -6.25 3.89
C ILE A 153 22.25 -7.54 4.58
N GLY A 154 22.77 -8.71 4.15
CA GLY A 154 22.50 -10.01 4.77
C GLY A 154 21.18 -10.67 4.35
N GLU A 155 20.46 -10.14 3.38
CA GLU A 155 19.27 -10.83 2.83
C GLU A 155 19.72 -12.06 2.03
N VAL A 156 19.00 -13.18 2.21
CA VAL A 156 19.23 -14.43 1.49
C VAL A 156 17.99 -14.77 0.67
N PHE A 157 18.16 -14.81 -0.62
CA PHE A 157 17.13 -15.26 -1.55
C PHE A 157 17.50 -16.62 -2.08
N GLN A 158 16.56 -17.56 -2.09
CA GLN A 158 16.79 -18.90 -2.62
C GLN A 158 15.56 -19.38 -3.39
N GLN A 159 15.83 -20.15 -4.45
CA GLN A 159 14.78 -20.71 -5.28
C GLN A 159 15.25 -22.02 -5.92
N ASN A 160 14.40 -23.05 -5.83
CA ASN A 160 14.60 -24.31 -6.54
C ASN A 160 14.06 -24.23 -7.96
N TYR A 161 14.83 -24.71 -8.92
CA TYR A 161 14.44 -24.83 -10.31
C TYR A 161 14.58 -26.26 -10.79
N LYS A 162 13.54 -26.77 -11.48
CA LYS A 162 13.63 -27.99 -12.29
C LYS A 162 14.12 -27.63 -13.67
N LEU A 163 15.03 -28.44 -14.20
CA LEU A 163 15.65 -28.26 -15.49
C LEU A 163 15.18 -29.36 -16.45
N ASP A 164 15.05 -29.01 -17.71
CA ASP A 164 14.61 -29.95 -18.76
C ASP A 164 15.78 -30.77 -19.34
N ALA A 165 17.02 -30.41 -18.98
CA ALA A 165 18.25 -31.11 -19.38
C ALA A 165 19.10 -31.47 -18.17
N ASP A 166 20.01 -32.45 -18.38
CA ASP A 166 20.96 -32.87 -17.35
C ASP A 166 22.15 -31.91 -17.29
N PHE A 167 22.58 -31.61 -16.05
CA PHE A 167 23.75 -30.81 -15.73
C PHE A 167 24.71 -31.65 -14.90
N THR A 168 26.01 -31.44 -15.13
CA THR A 168 27.09 -32.08 -14.36
C THR A 168 27.59 -31.14 -13.25
N ALA A 169 28.35 -31.68 -12.31
CA ALA A 169 29.02 -30.89 -11.28
C ALA A 169 30.05 -29.91 -11.88
N GLU A 170 30.71 -30.30 -13.00
CA GLU A 170 31.63 -29.47 -13.74
C GLU A 170 30.94 -28.27 -14.38
N ASP A 171 29.74 -28.45 -14.97
CA ASP A 171 28.94 -27.37 -15.53
C ASP A 171 28.61 -26.33 -14.46
N ILE A 172 28.16 -26.79 -13.29
CA ILE A 172 27.81 -25.90 -12.17
C ILE A 172 29.05 -25.23 -11.56
N ALA A 173 30.17 -25.89 -11.50
CA ALA A 173 31.44 -25.27 -11.05
C ALA A 173 31.86 -24.11 -11.96
N GLU A 174 31.73 -24.27 -13.28
CA GLU A 174 32.04 -23.20 -14.24
C GLU A 174 31.06 -22.05 -14.14
N VAL A 175 29.74 -22.33 -13.98
CA VAL A 175 28.70 -21.32 -13.70
C VAL A 175 29.06 -20.51 -12.47
N ASN A 176 29.35 -21.17 -11.34
CA ASN A 176 29.67 -20.51 -10.08
C ASN A 176 30.90 -19.61 -10.15
N LYS A 177 31.92 -20.04 -10.88
CA LYS A 177 33.14 -19.26 -11.13
C LYS A 177 32.81 -17.95 -11.86
N LEU A 178 31.97 -18.01 -12.87
CA LEU A 178 31.49 -16.81 -13.59
C LEU A 178 30.63 -15.91 -12.72
N LEU A 179 29.70 -16.49 -11.94
CA LEU A 179 28.87 -15.73 -11.04
C LEU A 179 29.68 -14.96 -10.00
N GLN A 180 30.72 -15.57 -9.42
CA GLN A 180 31.60 -14.87 -8.48
C GLN A 180 32.36 -13.72 -9.13
N THR A 181 32.70 -13.84 -10.41
CA THR A 181 33.46 -12.81 -11.13
C THR A 181 32.58 -11.61 -11.48
N TYR A 182 31.33 -11.85 -11.90
CA TYR A 182 30.45 -10.80 -12.46
C TYR A 182 29.49 -10.18 -11.47
N PHE A 183 29.16 -10.85 -10.33
CA PHE A 183 28.10 -10.43 -9.43
C PHE A 183 28.56 -9.93 -8.07
N TYR A 184 29.86 -9.86 -7.82
CA TYR A 184 30.35 -9.31 -6.55
C TYR A 184 30.21 -7.79 -6.51
N ASP A 185 29.53 -7.28 -5.48
CA ASP A 185 29.28 -5.85 -5.23
C ASP A 185 28.54 -5.11 -6.37
N VAL A 186 27.66 -5.82 -7.06
CA VAL A 186 26.85 -5.30 -8.18
C VAL A 186 25.45 -4.98 -7.68
N ASP A 187 24.90 -3.83 -8.07
CA ASP A 187 23.49 -3.51 -7.82
C ASP A 187 22.55 -4.36 -8.68
N MET A 188 21.28 -4.48 -8.23
CA MET A 188 20.30 -5.36 -8.87
C MET A 188 19.97 -4.99 -10.32
N ALA A 189 20.00 -3.70 -10.67
CA ALA A 189 19.70 -3.25 -12.04
C ALA A 189 20.86 -3.59 -12.97
N THR A 190 22.07 -3.35 -12.54
CA THR A 190 23.30 -3.73 -13.26
C THR A 190 23.41 -5.25 -13.41
N ALA A 191 23.02 -6.03 -12.39
CA ALA A 191 23.00 -7.50 -12.46
C ALA A 191 22.12 -8.01 -13.61
N HIS A 192 20.98 -7.39 -13.83
CA HIS A 192 20.08 -7.74 -14.94
C HIS A 192 20.76 -7.51 -16.32
N VAL A 193 21.47 -6.40 -16.47
CA VAL A 193 22.23 -6.09 -17.69
C VAL A 193 23.36 -7.10 -17.92
N ILE A 194 24.08 -7.47 -16.85
CA ILE A 194 25.18 -8.46 -16.91
C ILE A 194 24.66 -9.83 -17.37
N ILE A 195 23.52 -10.29 -16.87
CA ILE A 195 22.94 -11.58 -17.26
C ILE A 195 22.70 -11.66 -18.77
N HIS A 196 22.08 -10.63 -19.35
CA HIS A 196 21.76 -10.60 -20.78
C HIS A 196 22.91 -10.15 -21.67
N GLY A 197 24.03 -9.72 -21.09
CA GLY A 197 25.18 -9.24 -21.80
C GLY A 197 26.33 -10.21 -21.82
N GLU A 198 27.27 -10.00 -20.90
CA GLU A 198 28.54 -10.71 -20.86
C GLU A 198 28.41 -12.14 -20.31
N LEU A 199 27.60 -12.34 -19.28
CA LEU A 199 27.42 -13.66 -18.66
C LEU A 199 26.82 -14.65 -19.65
N GLU A 200 25.77 -14.29 -20.36
CA GLU A 200 25.15 -15.16 -21.36
C GLU A 200 26.08 -15.55 -22.46
N LYS A 201 26.90 -14.60 -23.00
CA LYS A 201 27.90 -14.87 -24.02
C LYS A 201 28.94 -15.87 -23.56
N TYR A 202 29.42 -15.75 -22.31
CA TYR A 202 30.39 -16.65 -21.73
C TYR A 202 29.83 -18.05 -21.47
N LEU A 203 28.64 -18.12 -20.85
CA LEU A 203 27.98 -19.39 -20.58
C LEU A 203 27.71 -20.19 -21.85
N LYS A 204 27.31 -19.53 -22.92
CA LYS A 204 27.09 -20.14 -24.24
C LYS A 204 28.33 -20.90 -24.77
N THR A 205 29.51 -20.47 -24.42
CA THR A 205 30.74 -21.09 -24.89
C THR A 205 31.21 -22.23 -24.00
N LYS A 206 30.72 -22.34 -22.76
CA LYS A 206 31.29 -23.23 -21.72
C LYS A 206 30.31 -24.25 -21.19
N VAL A 207 29.02 -23.94 -21.20
CA VAL A 207 27.99 -24.75 -20.55
C VAL A 207 26.90 -25.10 -21.55
N ASN A 208 26.62 -26.38 -21.72
CA ASN A 208 25.48 -26.84 -22.50
C ASN A 208 24.17 -26.43 -21.78
N ASN A 209 23.13 -26.11 -22.53
CA ASN A 209 21.83 -25.68 -21.98
C ASN A 209 21.91 -24.48 -21.02
N TYR A 210 22.86 -23.57 -21.23
CA TYR A 210 23.14 -22.37 -20.43
C TYR A 210 21.89 -21.47 -20.27
N ASP A 211 21.00 -21.47 -21.25
CA ASP A 211 19.75 -20.72 -21.28
C ASP A 211 18.87 -20.99 -20.05
N MET A 212 18.87 -22.22 -19.55
CA MET A 212 18.15 -22.59 -18.33
C MET A 212 18.72 -21.90 -17.09
N ILE A 213 20.03 -21.75 -17.00
CA ILE A 213 20.71 -21.02 -15.92
C ILE A 213 20.37 -19.53 -16.01
N VAL A 214 20.43 -18.96 -17.22
CA VAL A 214 20.07 -17.55 -17.47
C VAL A 214 18.62 -17.28 -17.05
N VAL A 215 17.68 -18.15 -17.42
CA VAL A 215 16.27 -18.04 -17.03
C VAL A 215 16.11 -18.15 -15.50
N ALA A 216 16.79 -19.08 -14.85
CA ALA A 216 16.73 -19.25 -13.39
C ALA A 216 17.23 -18.00 -12.65
N LEU A 217 18.37 -17.42 -13.08
CA LEU A 217 18.94 -16.22 -12.52
C LEU A 217 18.02 -15.02 -12.72
N ASN A 218 17.49 -14.83 -13.92
CA ASN A 218 16.54 -13.75 -14.20
C ASN A 218 15.29 -13.83 -13.35
N ARG A 219 14.68 -15.02 -13.24
CA ARG A 219 13.50 -15.22 -12.39
C ARG A 219 13.80 -14.93 -10.92
N LEU A 220 14.99 -15.34 -10.43
CA LEU A 220 15.37 -15.04 -9.05
C LEU A 220 15.49 -13.53 -8.83
N LEU A 221 16.14 -12.80 -9.73
CA LEU A 221 16.27 -11.35 -9.64
C LEU A 221 14.92 -10.65 -9.75
N GLN A 222 14.11 -10.97 -10.75
CA GLN A 222 12.80 -10.35 -10.97
C GLN A 222 11.84 -10.57 -9.79
N ASN A 223 11.75 -11.79 -9.27
CA ASN A 223 10.85 -12.12 -8.16
C ASN A 223 11.25 -11.48 -6.82
N LYS A 224 12.50 -11.04 -6.67
CA LYS A 224 13.05 -10.58 -5.39
C LYS A 224 13.40 -9.09 -5.35
N ILE A 225 13.33 -8.39 -6.50
CA ILE A 225 13.36 -6.92 -6.56
C ILE A 225 12.02 -6.32 -6.09
N ARG A 226 10.96 -7.14 -6.02
CA ARG A 226 9.64 -6.68 -5.56
C ARG A 226 9.73 -6.11 -4.17
N LYS A 227 9.16 -4.93 -3.98
CA LYS A 227 8.96 -4.34 -2.66
C LYS A 227 8.19 -5.37 -1.82
N THR A 228 8.64 -5.66 -0.60
CA THR A 228 7.84 -6.46 0.33
C THR A 228 6.56 -5.70 0.63
N VAL A 229 5.43 -6.33 0.39
CA VAL A 229 4.09 -5.78 0.61
C VAL A 229 3.49 -6.50 1.81
N ALA A 230 3.29 -5.80 2.91
CA ALA A 230 2.54 -6.29 4.04
C ALA A 230 1.09 -5.82 3.94
N LEU A 231 0.14 -6.75 4.00
CA LEU A 231 -1.29 -6.51 3.83
C LEU A 231 -2.06 -6.86 5.10
N GLY A 232 -2.80 -5.89 5.65
CA GLY A 232 -3.79 -6.08 6.70
C GLY A 232 -5.21 -5.94 6.16
N GLY A 233 -6.14 -6.77 6.62
CA GLY A 233 -7.56 -6.65 6.27
C GLY A 233 -7.87 -6.78 4.79
N LYS A 234 -7.22 -7.70 4.08
CA LYS A 234 -7.36 -7.93 2.63
C LYS A 234 -8.82 -7.97 2.15
N TYR A 235 -9.72 -8.47 2.98
CA TYR A 235 -11.14 -8.61 2.63
C TYR A 235 -12.02 -7.42 3.09
N ASN A 236 -11.48 -6.42 3.77
CA ASN A 236 -12.27 -5.31 4.29
C ASN A 236 -12.83 -4.43 3.16
N LEU A 237 -12.08 -4.25 2.08
CA LEU A 237 -12.61 -3.58 0.87
C LEU A 237 -13.79 -4.35 0.27
N LEU A 238 -13.76 -5.68 0.27
CA LEU A 238 -14.83 -6.51 -0.32
C LEU A 238 -16.14 -6.48 0.50
N LYS A 239 -16.07 -6.11 1.78
CA LYS A 239 -17.26 -5.97 2.66
C LYS A 239 -17.96 -4.64 2.49
N GLN A 240 -17.38 -3.69 1.72
CA GLN A 240 -17.96 -2.37 1.56
C GLN A 240 -19.21 -2.42 0.69
N PRO A 241 -20.33 -1.83 1.13
CA PRO A 241 -21.58 -1.84 0.38
C PRO A 241 -21.49 -1.08 -0.95
N ASP A 242 -20.46 -0.28 -1.15
CA ASP A 242 -20.21 0.46 -2.39
C ASP A 242 -19.65 -0.43 -3.51
N ILE A 243 -19.19 -1.65 -3.17
CA ILE A 243 -18.77 -2.70 -4.11
C ILE A 243 -19.98 -3.59 -4.41
N ASP A 244 -20.87 -3.11 -5.26
CA ASP A 244 -22.20 -3.64 -5.49
C ASP A 244 -22.31 -4.58 -6.73
N ASN A 245 -21.24 -4.77 -7.49
CA ASN A 245 -21.24 -5.62 -8.67
C ASN A 245 -19.94 -6.42 -8.84
N VAL A 246 -20.02 -7.46 -9.69
CA VAL A 246 -18.92 -8.42 -9.93
C VAL A 246 -17.71 -7.75 -10.62
N GLU A 247 -17.91 -6.72 -11.41
CA GLU A 247 -16.84 -6.02 -12.13
C GLU A 247 -15.98 -5.21 -11.15
N LYS A 248 -16.60 -4.40 -10.30
CA LYS A 248 -15.92 -3.69 -9.20
C LYS A 248 -15.19 -4.68 -8.27
N LEU A 249 -15.82 -5.81 -7.94
CA LEU A 249 -15.21 -6.85 -7.12
C LEU A 249 -13.92 -7.40 -7.75
N LYS A 250 -13.96 -7.74 -9.05
CA LYS A 250 -12.76 -8.22 -9.77
C LYS A 250 -11.64 -7.20 -9.78
N GLU A 251 -11.96 -5.93 -9.97
CA GLU A 251 -10.98 -4.85 -9.98
C GLU A 251 -10.34 -4.64 -8.61
N VAL A 252 -11.14 -4.65 -7.53
CA VAL A 252 -10.62 -4.56 -6.16
C VAL A 252 -9.71 -5.75 -5.85
N VAL A 253 -10.11 -6.98 -6.23
CA VAL A 253 -9.26 -8.16 -6.05
C VAL A 253 -7.96 -8.03 -6.83
N SER A 254 -8.04 -7.57 -8.08
CA SER A 254 -6.87 -7.34 -8.93
C SER A 254 -5.94 -6.25 -8.39
N LEU A 255 -6.50 -5.19 -7.78
CA LEU A 255 -5.74 -4.12 -7.13
C LEU A 255 -4.92 -4.64 -5.93
N LEU A 256 -5.44 -5.65 -5.23
CA LEU A 256 -4.77 -6.26 -4.07
C LEU A 256 -3.67 -7.27 -4.45
N GLU A 257 -3.41 -7.48 -5.74
CA GLU A 257 -2.21 -8.17 -6.21
C GLU A 257 -0.97 -7.30 -5.96
N ASP A 258 0.09 -7.89 -5.40
CA ASP A 258 1.28 -7.17 -4.91
C ASP A 258 1.88 -6.21 -5.94
N ASP A 259 1.95 -6.60 -7.22
CA ASP A 259 2.53 -5.75 -8.26
C ASP A 259 1.69 -4.51 -8.54
N LYS A 260 0.37 -4.66 -8.61
CA LYS A 260 -0.55 -3.55 -8.91
C LYS A 260 -0.67 -2.56 -7.76
N ILE A 261 -0.64 -3.07 -6.52
CA ILE A 261 -0.69 -2.20 -5.35
C ILE A 261 0.59 -1.36 -5.21
N VAL A 262 1.75 -1.93 -5.55
CA VAL A 262 3.02 -1.20 -5.60
C VAL A 262 2.97 -0.11 -6.66
N GLU A 263 2.55 -0.45 -7.88
CA GLU A 263 2.40 0.51 -8.99
C GLU A 263 1.45 1.64 -8.63
N LEU A 264 0.29 1.32 -8.05
CA LEU A 264 -0.67 2.31 -7.60
C LEU A 264 -0.09 3.26 -6.55
N LEU A 265 0.62 2.73 -5.56
CA LEU A 265 1.21 3.55 -4.50
C LEU A 265 2.36 4.40 -5.03
N ASP A 266 3.18 3.89 -5.93
CA ASP A 266 4.27 4.66 -6.54
C ASP A 266 3.72 5.85 -7.37
N HIS A 267 2.56 5.71 -8.02
CA HIS A 267 1.91 6.81 -8.75
C HIS A 267 1.17 7.80 -7.85
N ASN A 268 0.56 7.34 -6.75
CA ASN A 268 -0.34 8.16 -5.95
C ASN A 268 0.28 8.74 -4.67
N VAL A 269 1.46 8.27 -4.26
CA VAL A 269 2.16 8.81 -3.08
C VAL A 269 3.14 9.88 -3.52
N GLU A 270 2.63 11.11 -3.66
CA GLU A 270 3.44 12.27 -4.03
C GLU A 270 4.48 12.61 -2.96
N VAL A 271 5.60 13.15 -3.40
CA VAL A 271 6.60 13.77 -2.52
C VAL A 271 6.09 15.18 -2.20
N THR A 272 5.22 15.28 -1.19
CA THR A 272 4.77 16.59 -0.67
C THR A 272 5.42 16.82 0.69
N ASP A 273 5.57 18.09 1.07
CA ASP A 273 6.04 18.49 2.41
C ASP A 273 5.04 18.08 3.53
N SER A 274 3.83 17.65 3.16
CA SER A 274 2.84 17.14 4.10
C SER A 274 3.12 15.67 4.44
N ASP A 275 3.15 15.36 5.73
CA ASP A 275 3.38 14.00 6.27
C ASP A 275 2.38 12.93 5.78
N THR A 276 1.24 13.34 5.21
CA THR A 276 0.16 12.44 4.79
C THR A 276 -0.47 12.93 3.49
N CYS A 277 -0.58 12.03 2.51
CA CYS A 277 -1.27 12.25 1.24
C CYS A 277 -2.66 11.58 1.29
N ILE A 278 -3.68 12.30 0.81
CA ILE A 278 -5.06 11.79 0.74
C ILE A 278 -5.55 11.96 -0.70
N LYS A 279 -6.03 10.86 -1.29
CA LYS A 279 -6.68 10.82 -2.62
C LYS A 279 -8.11 10.30 -2.46
N ILE A 280 -9.09 11.03 -2.98
CA ILE A 280 -10.51 10.76 -2.79
C ILE A 280 -11.18 10.47 -4.15
N GLY A 281 -11.72 9.28 -4.30
CA GLY A 281 -12.49 8.92 -5.49
C GLY A 281 -11.68 9.05 -6.77
N LYS A 282 -12.10 9.92 -7.67
CA LYS A 282 -11.48 10.14 -8.97
C LYS A 282 -10.02 10.63 -8.92
N GLU A 283 -9.58 11.16 -7.78
CA GLU A 283 -8.19 11.59 -7.60
C GLU A 283 -7.20 10.41 -7.59
N LEU A 284 -7.69 9.18 -7.42
CA LEU A 284 -6.90 7.95 -7.53
C LEU A 284 -6.62 7.53 -8.98
N GLU A 285 -7.27 8.17 -9.97
CA GLU A 285 -7.16 7.85 -11.40
C GLU A 285 -7.49 6.38 -11.76
N LEU A 286 -8.29 5.73 -10.91
CA LEU A 286 -8.80 4.37 -11.14
C LEU A 286 -10.16 4.47 -11.85
N GLU A 287 -10.22 4.08 -13.13
CA GLU A 287 -11.40 4.32 -13.99
C GLU A 287 -12.70 3.72 -13.44
N ASN A 288 -12.66 2.55 -12.83
CA ASN A 288 -13.87 1.80 -12.44
C ASN A 288 -14.09 1.71 -10.93
N ILE A 289 -13.15 2.19 -10.09
CA ILE A 289 -13.21 2.13 -8.63
C ILE A 289 -13.19 3.54 -8.02
N ALA A 290 -13.89 4.49 -8.65
CA ALA A 290 -13.98 5.86 -8.16
C ALA A 290 -14.70 6.00 -6.78
N ASP A 291 -15.14 4.90 -6.17
CA ASP A 291 -15.76 4.89 -4.84
C ASP A 291 -14.77 4.65 -3.70
N LEU A 292 -13.51 4.39 -4.02
CA LEU A 292 -12.42 4.22 -3.05
C LEU A 292 -11.70 5.54 -2.75
N SER A 293 -11.03 5.57 -1.61
CA SER A 293 -10.09 6.60 -1.20
C SER A 293 -8.84 5.97 -0.62
N LEU A 294 -7.75 6.73 -0.68
CA LEU A 294 -6.43 6.37 -0.18
C LEU A 294 -5.96 7.42 0.82
N VAL A 295 -5.49 6.98 1.96
CA VAL A 295 -4.68 7.80 2.87
C VAL A 295 -3.32 7.15 2.98
N SER A 296 -2.24 7.87 2.73
CA SER A 296 -0.89 7.34 2.74
C SER A 296 0.11 8.28 3.40
N SER A 297 1.18 7.72 3.92
CA SER A 297 2.31 8.43 4.49
C SER A 297 3.60 7.69 4.19
N LYS A 298 4.70 8.41 4.09
CA LYS A 298 6.03 7.83 3.98
C LYS A 298 6.63 7.65 5.36
N TYR A 299 7.41 6.59 5.53
CA TYR A 299 8.23 6.39 6.72
C TYR A 299 9.69 6.15 6.33
N ASN A 300 10.62 6.48 7.23
CA ASN A 300 12.05 6.44 6.98
C ASN A 300 12.71 5.45 7.94
N THR A 301 13.58 4.62 7.40
CA THR A 301 14.40 3.68 8.18
C THR A 301 15.86 3.82 7.77
N SER A 302 16.79 3.14 8.47
CA SER A 302 18.19 3.03 8.03
C SER A 302 18.32 2.42 6.62
N ASN A 303 17.33 1.63 6.20
CA ASN A 303 17.33 0.91 4.93
C ASN A 303 16.66 1.67 3.77
N GLY A 304 16.18 2.90 4.01
CA GLY A 304 15.53 3.72 3.00
C GLY A 304 14.10 4.14 3.38
N GLN A 305 13.31 4.53 2.40
CA GLN A 305 11.96 5.04 2.56
C GLN A 305 10.91 4.00 2.18
N GLY A 306 9.97 3.74 3.09
CA GLY A 306 8.80 2.91 2.85
C GLY A 306 7.51 3.73 2.80
N VAL A 307 6.39 3.05 2.55
CA VAL A 307 5.06 3.67 2.44
C VAL A 307 4.07 2.92 3.31
N ILE A 308 3.26 3.66 4.06
CA ILE A 308 2.07 3.18 4.76
C ILE A 308 0.86 3.70 4.01
N ALA A 309 -0.12 2.87 3.75
CA ALA A 309 -1.34 3.25 3.05
C ALA A 309 -2.57 2.55 3.63
N VAL A 310 -3.69 3.25 3.62
CA VAL A 310 -5.01 2.71 3.97
C VAL A 310 -5.97 2.97 2.83
N PHE A 311 -6.55 1.90 2.30
CA PHE A 311 -7.60 1.93 1.29
C PHE A 311 -8.95 1.68 1.94
N GLY A 312 -9.90 2.54 1.66
CA GLY A 312 -11.26 2.44 2.17
C GLY A 312 -12.28 3.15 1.27
N PRO A 313 -13.57 3.10 1.62
CA PRO A 313 -14.61 3.83 0.91
C PRO A 313 -14.43 5.35 1.09
N LYS A 314 -14.98 6.17 0.19
CA LYS A 314 -14.98 7.65 0.34
C LYS A 314 -15.52 8.15 1.68
N ARG A 315 -16.38 7.36 2.34
CA ARG A 315 -16.98 7.65 3.65
C ARG A 315 -16.16 7.15 4.85
N MET A 316 -14.85 6.92 4.71
CA MET A 316 -14.01 6.52 5.84
C MET A 316 -13.75 7.69 6.80
N ASP A 317 -13.40 7.37 8.04
CA ASP A 317 -13.00 8.38 9.04
C ASP A 317 -11.55 8.82 8.79
N TYR A 318 -11.41 9.86 7.98
CA TYR A 318 -10.10 10.42 7.60
C TYR A 318 -9.28 10.89 8.80
N SER A 319 -9.92 11.51 9.81
CA SER A 319 -9.25 12.01 11.02
C SER A 319 -8.62 10.87 11.82
N LYS A 320 -9.40 9.84 12.07
CA LYS A 320 -8.94 8.62 12.75
C LYS A 320 -7.80 7.94 11.99
N ILE A 321 -7.97 7.74 10.68
CA ILE A 321 -6.99 7.05 9.84
C ILE A 321 -5.68 7.82 9.79
N MET A 322 -5.70 9.13 9.64
CA MET A 322 -4.50 9.97 9.65
C MET A 322 -3.74 9.86 10.97
N THR A 323 -4.44 9.92 12.11
CA THR A 323 -3.83 9.78 13.44
C THR A 323 -3.19 8.40 13.59
N LEU A 324 -3.89 7.33 13.20
CA LEU A 324 -3.36 5.95 13.29
C LEU A 324 -2.16 5.72 12.37
N ILE A 325 -2.20 6.23 11.13
CA ILE A 325 -1.06 6.19 10.20
C ILE A 325 0.14 6.92 10.80
N GLY A 326 -0.07 8.09 11.44
CA GLY A 326 0.99 8.83 12.13
C GLY A 326 1.63 8.00 13.24
N CYS A 327 0.83 7.35 14.09
CA CYS A 327 1.34 6.48 15.16
C CYS A 327 2.14 5.28 14.61
N VAL A 328 1.64 4.63 13.57
CA VAL A 328 2.34 3.50 12.92
C VAL A 328 3.62 3.97 12.23
N ARG A 329 3.60 5.12 11.54
CA ARG A 329 4.79 5.73 10.95
C ARG A 329 5.88 5.97 11.99
N ASP A 330 5.53 6.61 13.10
CA ASP A 330 6.47 6.93 14.16
C ASP A 330 7.02 5.65 14.82
N ASN A 331 6.19 4.61 14.93
CA ASN A 331 6.60 3.30 15.40
C ASN A 331 7.61 2.64 14.44
N LEU A 332 7.34 2.62 13.13
CA LEU A 332 8.26 2.08 12.13
C LEU A 332 9.58 2.86 12.07
N ASN A 333 9.50 4.19 12.10
CA ASN A 333 10.68 5.07 12.14
C ASN A 333 11.60 4.80 13.34
N ASN A 334 11.05 4.39 14.48
CA ASN A 334 11.81 4.16 15.70
C ASN A 334 12.37 2.75 15.82
N ASN A 335 11.69 1.74 15.32
CA ASN A 335 12.02 0.33 15.51
C ASN A 335 12.75 -0.32 14.32
N LEU A 336 12.75 0.31 13.15
CA LEU A 336 13.47 -0.17 11.95
C LEU A 336 14.70 0.70 11.62
N LYS A 337 15.32 1.29 12.65
CA LYS A 337 16.56 2.07 12.52
C LYS A 337 17.77 1.19 12.36
#